data_ebd542fb3a30d92b030b7a463fcd1f3d
#
_entry.id   ebd542fb3a30d92b030b7a463fcd1f3d
#
_cell.length_a   1.000
_cell.length_b   1.000
_cell.length_c   1.000
_cell.angle_alpha   90.00
_cell.angle_beta   90.00
_cell.angle_gamma   90.00
#
_symmetry.space_group_name_H-M   'P 1'
#
loop_
_entity.id
_entity.type
_entity.pdbx_description
1 polymer ?
#
loop_
_entity_poly.entity_id
_entity_poly.type
_entity_poly.pdbx_seq_one_letter_code
_entity_poly.pdbx_strand_id
1 'polypeptide(L)'
;SAASDVYKRQLYICSIFYRFNLKSIADVSSIDLKKEEPILEELADTYLRSPFKTYPAEVLDKIPVPHPSSTVKKATGSGSVAEAAAILSAEGGPLLVGKQKGQTKDFTYAIAISKSAIQDEEDSQQKGKQGHGHIEIVGAGPGDPELISIRGRRMLENADLILYAGSLVPKELTLCAKKGSTIRSSADMNLEEQFALIKKFYDKGKFIVRLHTGDPCIYGAIQEQMAFFDRYGMSYHITPGISSFQAAAAALRSQFTIPEKVQTIILTRGEGRTPMPEKEQLHKLAASQSTMCIFLSAGIAGQVQKELLEHYPPTTPVAACYKLTWKDERIYRGELKDLEQIVKENNLTLTTLLVVGDAIDNRTGVSRLYAEEFKHLYRR
;
A
#
# COMPACT_ATOMS: atom_id res chain seq x y z
N SER A 1 19.19 18.01 -20.75
CA SER A 1 18.35 19.20 -20.57
C SER A 1 17.97 19.33 -19.10
N ALA A 2 17.76 20.54 -18.57
CA ALA A 2 17.47 20.80 -17.16
C ALA A 2 16.31 19.94 -16.59
N ALA A 3 15.27 19.68 -17.35
CA ALA A 3 14.15 18.80 -16.95
C ALA A 3 14.57 17.34 -16.75
N SER A 4 15.52 16.83 -17.54
CA SER A 4 16.07 15.46 -17.39
C SER A 4 16.90 15.33 -16.11
N ASP A 5 17.61 16.39 -15.72
CA ASP A 5 18.47 16.37 -14.55
C ASP A 5 17.65 16.51 -13.25
N VAL A 6 16.58 17.29 -13.26
CA VAL A 6 15.60 17.39 -12.16
C VAL A 6 14.93 16.04 -11.93
N TYR A 7 14.46 15.35 -12.99
CA TYR A 7 13.83 14.04 -12.88
C TYR A 7 14.78 12.95 -12.34
N LYS A 8 16.04 12.94 -12.77
CA LYS A 8 17.07 12.04 -12.24
C LYS A 8 17.37 12.30 -10.77
N ARG A 9 17.42 13.58 -10.36
CA ARG A 9 17.60 13.98 -8.95
C ARG A 9 16.41 13.53 -8.09
N GLN A 10 15.16 13.67 -8.58
CA GLN A 10 13.95 13.18 -7.92
C GLN A 10 13.96 11.66 -7.70
N LEU A 11 14.26 10.88 -8.73
CA LEU A 11 14.35 9.42 -8.61
C LEU A 11 15.41 9.00 -7.59
N TYR A 12 16.51 9.74 -7.51
CA TYR A 12 17.58 9.43 -6.57
C TYR A 12 17.20 9.77 -5.13
N ILE A 13 16.57 10.92 -4.91
CA ILE A 13 16.03 11.30 -3.59
C ILE A 13 15.02 10.25 -3.13
N CYS A 14 14.08 9.84 -3.98
CA CYS A 14 13.15 8.76 -3.66
C CYS A 14 13.85 7.43 -3.35
N SER A 15 14.94 7.08 -4.04
CA SER A 15 15.68 5.84 -3.79
C SER A 15 16.46 5.85 -2.46
N ILE A 16 16.96 7.01 -2.03
CA ILE A 16 17.60 7.18 -0.71
C ILE A 16 16.58 6.97 0.39
N PHE A 17 15.41 7.56 0.25
CA PHE A 17 14.33 7.50 1.24
C PHE A 17 13.52 6.20 1.18
N TYR A 18 13.77 5.31 0.24
CA TYR A 18 13.12 4.00 0.18
C TYR A 18 13.25 3.17 1.47
N ARG A 19 14.31 3.43 2.24
CA ARG A 19 14.58 2.75 3.53
C ARG A 19 13.95 3.45 4.74
N PHE A 20 13.42 4.67 4.58
CA PHE A 20 12.89 5.49 5.67
C PHE A 20 11.44 5.88 5.39
N ASN A 21 10.64 5.99 6.46
CA ASN A 21 9.32 6.58 6.33
C ASN A 21 9.47 8.09 6.13
N LEU A 22 9.06 8.62 4.98
CA LEU A 22 9.16 10.06 4.67
C LEU A 22 8.44 10.94 5.68
N LYS A 23 7.37 10.43 6.31
CA LYS A 23 6.64 11.14 7.37
C LYS A 23 7.41 11.26 8.69
N SER A 24 8.51 10.50 8.85
CA SER A 24 9.38 10.57 10.03
C SER A 24 10.50 11.60 9.90
N ILE A 25 10.58 12.32 8.76
CA ILE A 25 11.58 13.37 8.56
C ILE A 25 11.02 14.65 9.15
N ALA A 26 11.67 15.14 10.19
CA ALA A 26 11.26 16.34 10.93
C ALA A 26 11.65 17.64 10.20
N ASP A 27 12.83 17.67 9.57
CA ASP A 27 13.29 18.81 8.80
C ASP A 27 14.36 18.44 7.77
N VAL A 28 14.61 19.39 6.86
CA VAL A 28 15.76 19.40 5.94
C VAL A 28 16.68 20.53 6.35
N SER A 29 17.98 20.28 6.40
CA SER A 29 18.92 21.29 6.87
C SER A 29 20.16 21.43 5.98
N SER A 30 20.73 22.63 5.90
CA SER A 30 21.93 22.94 5.13
C SER A 30 22.68 24.15 5.70
N ILE A 31 23.70 24.62 4.96
CA ILE A 31 24.41 25.85 5.24
C ILE A 31 23.69 27.06 4.66
N ASP A 32 23.83 28.23 5.27
CA ASP A 32 23.19 29.49 4.84
C ASP A 32 23.55 29.90 3.40
N LEU A 33 24.73 29.51 2.90
CA LEU A 33 25.12 29.71 1.50
C LEU A 33 24.16 29.03 0.50
N LYS A 34 23.36 28.08 0.96
CA LYS A 34 22.37 27.35 0.16
C LYS A 34 20.91 27.67 0.54
N LYS A 35 20.69 28.78 1.23
CA LYS A 35 19.35 29.19 1.68
C LYS A 35 18.38 29.39 0.52
N GLU A 36 18.87 29.90 -0.60
CA GLU A 36 18.08 30.16 -1.81
C GLU A 36 18.29 29.07 -2.89
N GLU A 37 18.68 27.82 -2.49
CA GLU A 37 18.88 26.72 -3.42
C GLU A 37 17.51 26.06 -3.71
N PRO A 38 16.91 26.28 -4.91
CA PRO A 38 15.52 25.90 -5.20
C PRO A 38 15.25 24.40 -5.00
N ILE A 39 16.27 23.55 -5.22
CA ILE A 39 16.13 22.11 -5.09
C ILE A 39 15.98 21.66 -3.62
N LEU A 40 16.56 22.39 -2.67
CA LEU A 40 16.44 22.08 -1.25
C LEU A 40 15.08 22.54 -0.69
N GLU A 41 14.60 23.70 -1.15
CA GLU A 41 13.24 24.17 -0.85
C GLU A 41 12.19 23.24 -1.43
N GLU A 42 12.31 22.83 -2.70
CA GLU A 42 11.41 21.89 -3.35
C GLU A 42 11.42 20.53 -2.63
N LEU A 43 12.60 20.03 -2.23
CA LEU A 43 12.73 18.80 -1.46
C LEU A 43 11.97 18.88 -0.13
N ALA A 44 12.16 19.95 0.60
CA ALA A 44 11.57 20.14 1.92
C ALA A 44 10.05 20.33 1.82
N ASP A 45 9.58 21.24 0.99
CA ASP A 45 8.18 21.64 0.91
C ASP A 45 7.33 20.63 0.15
N THR A 46 7.76 20.23 -1.06
CA THR A 46 6.94 19.40 -1.97
C THR A 46 7.01 17.91 -1.64
N TYR A 47 8.21 17.38 -1.37
CA TYR A 47 8.41 15.93 -1.20
C TYR A 47 8.33 15.47 0.25
N LEU A 48 8.91 16.25 1.17
CA LEU A 48 9.01 15.84 2.58
C LEU A 48 7.95 16.52 3.45
N ARG A 49 7.41 17.64 3.02
CA ARG A 49 6.47 18.50 3.78
C ARG A 49 7.03 18.83 5.16
N SER A 50 8.31 19.17 5.18
CA SER A 50 9.10 19.44 6.38
C SER A 50 9.81 20.78 6.26
N PRO A 51 10.04 21.53 7.35
CA PRO A 51 10.71 22.82 7.29
C PRO A 51 12.14 22.70 6.74
N PHE A 52 12.55 23.68 5.95
CA PHE A 52 13.93 23.84 5.54
C PHE A 52 14.66 24.80 6.50
N LYS A 53 15.74 24.34 7.10
CA LYS A 53 16.56 25.10 8.06
C LYS A 53 17.95 25.32 7.50
N THR A 54 18.51 26.50 7.70
CA THR A 54 19.90 26.77 7.34
C THR A 54 20.69 27.29 8.55
N TYR A 55 21.99 27.07 8.51
CA TYR A 55 22.90 27.41 9.61
C TYR A 55 24.15 28.11 9.09
N PRO A 56 24.70 29.09 9.85
CA PRO A 56 25.98 29.74 9.54
C PRO A 56 27.15 28.75 9.53
N ALA A 57 28.12 28.99 8.64
CA ALA A 57 29.31 28.14 8.53
C ALA A 57 30.09 28.02 9.87
N GLU A 58 30.16 29.09 10.60
CA GLU A 58 30.86 29.17 11.91
C GLU A 58 30.20 28.28 12.98
N VAL A 59 28.89 28.09 12.89
CA VAL A 59 28.11 27.20 13.77
C VAL A 59 28.37 25.77 13.38
N LEU A 60 28.29 25.45 12.07
CA LEU A 60 28.51 24.12 11.54
C LEU A 60 29.97 23.62 11.78
N ASP A 61 30.96 24.52 11.70
CA ASP A 61 32.38 24.15 11.91
C ASP A 61 32.69 23.71 13.35
N LYS A 62 31.84 24.09 14.32
CA LYS A 62 31.97 23.68 15.72
C LYS A 62 31.40 22.29 16.01
N ILE A 63 30.62 21.73 15.07
CA ILE A 63 30.01 20.42 15.25
C ILE A 63 31.01 19.32 14.93
N PRO A 64 31.27 18.39 15.86
CA PRO A 64 32.13 17.24 15.60
C PRO A 64 31.49 16.34 14.54
N VAL A 65 32.24 16.05 13.47
CA VAL A 65 31.74 15.20 12.36
C VAL A 65 32.71 14.07 12.07
N PRO A 66 32.20 12.85 11.74
CA PRO A 66 33.05 11.69 11.46
C PRO A 66 33.91 11.82 10.21
N HIS A 67 33.39 12.56 9.19
CA HIS A 67 34.04 12.65 7.88
C HIS A 67 34.34 14.11 7.46
N PRO A 68 35.27 14.83 8.14
CA PRO A 68 35.64 16.19 7.79
C PRO A 68 36.41 16.20 6.46
N SER A 69 36.27 17.30 5.70
CA SER A 69 36.96 17.51 4.41
C SER A 69 37.60 18.89 4.37
N SER A 70 38.92 18.94 4.16
CA SER A 70 39.67 20.19 4.01
C SER A 70 39.22 20.98 2.77
N THR A 71 38.82 20.30 1.70
CA THR A 71 38.29 20.91 0.47
C THR A 71 36.96 21.60 0.72
N VAL A 72 36.05 20.94 1.45
CA VAL A 72 34.75 21.50 1.82
C VAL A 72 34.96 22.69 2.78
N LYS A 73 35.87 22.56 3.74
CA LYS A 73 36.19 23.64 4.68
C LYS A 73 36.71 24.88 3.97
N LYS A 74 37.59 24.75 2.97
CA LYS A 74 38.07 25.87 2.16
C LYS A 74 36.96 26.54 1.36
N ALA A 75 35.99 25.79 0.88
CA ALA A 75 34.90 26.28 0.03
C ALA A 75 33.72 26.89 0.83
N THR A 76 33.43 26.36 2.01
CA THR A 76 32.21 26.68 2.75
C THR A 76 32.43 27.22 4.17
N GLY A 77 33.67 27.16 4.68
CA GLY A 77 33.99 27.49 6.07
C GLY A 77 33.69 26.40 7.09
N SER A 78 33.07 25.27 6.69
CA SER A 78 32.77 24.15 7.56
C SER A 78 33.37 22.83 7.04
N GLY A 79 33.91 22.00 7.93
CA GLY A 79 34.51 20.70 7.57
C GLY A 79 33.58 19.69 6.94
N SER A 80 32.30 19.73 7.23
CA SER A 80 31.26 18.89 6.61
C SER A 80 29.88 19.52 6.76
N VAL A 81 29.34 20.07 5.68
CA VAL A 81 28.02 20.70 5.72
C VAL A 81 26.93 19.70 6.00
N ALA A 82 26.90 18.55 5.28
CA ALA A 82 25.81 17.58 5.37
C ALA A 82 25.70 16.95 6.76
N GLU A 83 26.82 16.49 7.34
CA GLU A 83 26.82 15.86 8.66
C GLU A 83 26.59 16.87 9.78
N ALA A 84 27.26 18.03 9.72
CA ALA A 84 27.12 19.04 10.74
C ALA A 84 25.70 19.62 10.80
N ALA A 85 25.09 19.91 9.65
CA ALA A 85 23.72 20.39 9.59
C ALA A 85 22.73 19.33 10.10
N ALA A 86 22.91 18.06 9.72
CA ALA A 86 22.05 16.97 10.19
C ALA A 86 22.16 16.79 11.72
N ILE A 87 23.36 16.75 12.28
CA ILE A 87 23.58 16.62 13.73
C ILE A 87 23.01 17.83 14.49
N LEU A 88 23.24 19.03 13.99
CA LEU A 88 22.75 20.25 14.64
C LEU A 88 21.23 20.33 14.63
N SER A 89 20.62 20.02 13.50
CA SER A 89 19.16 19.98 13.36
C SER A 89 18.50 18.89 14.22
N ALA A 90 19.22 17.80 14.45
CA ALA A 90 18.84 16.70 15.32
C ALA A 90 19.19 16.94 16.82
N GLU A 91 19.44 18.18 17.21
CA GLU A 91 19.74 18.57 18.61
C GLU A 91 20.98 17.86 19.19
N GLY A 92 21.95 17.53 18.32
CA GLY A 92 23.14 16.76 18.69
C GLY A 92 22.92 15.25 18.69
N GLY A 93 21.84 14.77 18.09
CA GLY A 93 21.57 13.35 17.98
C GLY A 93 22.51 12.60 17.03
N PRO A 94 22.62 11.26 17.12
CA PRO A 94 23.56 10.49 16.34
C PRO A 94 23.22 10.43 14.85
N LEU A 95 24.25 10.30 14.02
CA LEU A 95 24.06 10.03 12.59
C LEU A 95 23.55 8.61 12.38
N LEU A 96 22.41 8.49 11.72
CA LEU A 96 21.87 7.24 11.22
C LEU A 96 22.52 6.85 9.89
N VAL A 97 22.77 7.86 9.05
CA VAL A 97 23.51 7.73 7.80
C VAL A 97 24.59 8.82 7.77
N GLY A 98 25.85 8.41 7.77
CA GLY A 98 26.97 9.30 7.57
C GLY A 98 27.00 9.88 6.15
N LYS A 99 27.93 10.79 5.89
CA LYS A 99 28.05 11.50 4.61
C LYS A 99 28.05 10.56 3.41
N GLN A 100 27.05 10.68 2.56
CA GLN A 100 26.93 9.98 1.28
C GLN A 100 27.00 10.96 0.13
N LYS A 101 27.54 10.50 -1.01
CA LYS A 101 27.52 11.26 -2.27
C LYS A 101 26.40 10.74 -3.15
N GLY A 102 25.67 11.62 -3.80
CA GLY A 102 24.73 11.26 -4.84
C GLY A 102 25.41 10.51 -5.99
N GLN A 103 24.66 9.67 -6.72
CA GLN A 103 25.17 8.92 -7.89
C GLN A 103 25.76 9.85 -8.95
N THR A 104 25.17 11.03 -9.11
CA THR A 104 25.65 12.10 -10.02
C THR A 104 26.81 12.90 -9.45
N LYS A 105 27.20 12.64 -8.19
CA LYS A 105 28.22 13.37 -7.41
C LYS A 105 27.94 14.87 -7.20
N ASP A 106 26.77 15.36 -7.54
CA ASP A 106 26.39 16.78 -7.51
C ASP A 106 25.97 17.26 -6.13
N PHE A 107 25.62 16.33 -5.23
CA PHE A 107 25.24 16.65 -3.87
C PHE A 107 25.72 15.61 -2.85
N THR A 108 25.75 16.02 -1.59
CA THR A 108 26.02 15.13 -0.45
C THR A 108 24.89 15.25 0.55
N TYR A 109 24.59 14.17 1.25
CA TYR A 109 23.61 14.14 2.32
C TYR A 109 24.09 13.32 3.51
N ALA A 110 23.47 13.55 4.66
CA ALA A 110 23.60 12.77 5.88
C ALA A 110 22.24 12.77 6.60
N ILE A 111 21.97 11.80 7.43
CA ILE A 111 20.73 11.70 8.21
C ILE A 111 21.09 11.46 9.68
N ALA A 112 20.53 12.28 10.57
CA ALA A 112 20.66 12.15 12.02
C ALA A 112 19.28 11.88 12.64
N ILE A 113 19.25 11.22 13.79
CA ILE A 113 18.04 11.01 14.59
C ILE A 113 17.97 12.13 15.62
N SER A 114 16.79 12.79 15.74
CA SER A 114 16.59 13.81 16.77
C SER A 114 16.83 13.23 18.17
N LYS A 115 17.56 13.97 18.99
CA LYS A 115 17.82 13.60 20.37
C LYS A 115 16.53 13.51 21.19
N SER A 116 15.58 14.40 20.94
CA SER A 116 14.26 14.35 21.57
C SER A 116 13.49 13.07 21.19
N ALA A 117 13.56 12.63 19.93
CA ALA A 117 12.92 11.38 19.51
C ALA A 117 13.53 10.14 20.19
N ILE A 118 14.85 10.14 20.43
CA ILE A 118 15.51 9.07 21.22
C ILE A 118 15.05 9.11 22.67
N GLN A 119 14.97 10.31 23.26
CA GLN A 119 14.52 10.50 24.63
C GLN A 119 13.07 10.08 24.80
N ASP A 120 12.19 10.42 23.82
CA ASP A 120 10.78 9.97 23.82
C ASP A 120 10.67 8.44 23.70
N GLU A 121 11.54 7.78 22.96
CA GLU A 121 11.62 6.30 22.92
C GLU A 121 12.14 5.73 24.24
N GLU A 122 13.16 6.31 24.84
CA GLU A 122 13.70 5.90 26.14
C GLU A 122 12.70 6.17 27.26
N ASP A 123 12.03 7.32 27.28
CA ASP A 123 10.96 7.66 28.24
C ASP A 123 9.71 6.79 28.03
N SER A 124 9.40 6.44 26.77
CA SER A 124 8.35 5.47 26.45
C SER A 124 8.74 4.06 26.90
N GLN A 125 10.02 3.67 26.81
CA GLN A 125 10.52 2.40 27.35
C GLN A 125 10.61 2.40 28.89
N GLN A 126 10.86 3.53 29.54
CA GLN A 126 10.85 3.65 31.00
C GLN A 126 9.45 3.80 31.61
N LYS A 127 8.52 4.49 30.93
CA LYS A 127 7.08 4.52 31.28
C LYS A 127 6.36 3.22 30.88
N GLY A 128 6.90 2.46 29.93
CA GLY A 128 6.33 1.25 29.34
C GLY A 128 6.88 -0.05 29.93
N LYS A 129 6.90 -0.23 31.26
CA LYS A 129 6.87 -1.60 31.83
C LYS A 129 5.54 -2.31 31.62
N GLN A 130 4.62 -1.71 30.84
CA GLN A 130 3.52 -2.35 30.13
C GLN A 130 3.49 -1.80 28.71
N GLY A 131 4.47 -2.22 27.88
CA GLY A 131 4.44 -1.97 26.44
C GLY A 131 3.17 -2.59 25.87
N HIS A 132 2.21 -1.74 25.47
CA HIS A 132 1.06 -2.21 24.74
C HIS A 132 1.55 -2.71 23.38
N GLY A 133 1.06 -3.88 22.95
CA GLY A 133 1.33 -4.41 21.62
C GLY A 133 0.76 -3.51 20.53
N HIS A 134 1.03 -3.86 19.28
CA HIS A 134 0.42 -3.19 18.14
C HIS A 134 -0.02 -4.24 17.12
N ILE A 135 -1.16 -3.98 16.48
CA ILE A 135 -1.75 -4.87 15.48
C ILE A 135 -1.78 -4.14 14.14
N GLU A 136 -1.20 -4.73 13.13
CA GLU A 136 -1.31 -4.26 11.75
C GLU A 136 -2.16 -5.24 10.95
N ILE A 137 -3.30 -4.78 10.43
CA ILE A 137 -4.15 -5.54 9.51
C ILE A 137 -3.63 -5.27 8.10
N VAL A 138 -3.05 -6.27 7.45
CA VAL A 138 -2.31 -6.10 6.18
C VAL A 138 -3.01 -6.81 5.04
N GLY A 139 -3.19 -6.13 3.91
CA GLY A 139 -3.60 -6.74 2.66
C GLY A 139 -2.43 -7.46 1.99
N ALA A 140 -2.61 -8.76 1.75
CA ALA A 140 -1.62 -9.63 1.12
C ALA A 140 -1.51 -9.45 -0.40
N GLY A 141 -2.44 -8.70 -1.01
CA GLY A 141 -2.58 -8.68 -2.46
C GLY A 141 -3.37 -9.89 -3.01
N PRO A 142 -3.53 -9.97 -4.34
CA PRO A 142 -4.42 -10.94 -4.98
C PRO A 142 -3.84 -12.37 -5.07
N GLY A 143 -2.52 -12.53 -4.94
CA GLY A 143 -1.88 -13.85 -5.05
C GLY A 143 -0.36 -13.79 -5.22
N ASP A 144 0.14 -13.01 -6.16
CA ASP A 144 1.57 -12.82 -6.36
C ASP A 144 2.19 -12.10 -5.15
N PRO A 145 3.21 -12.69 -4.50
CA PRO A 145 3.90 -12.05 -3.38
C PRO A 145 4.54 -10.68 -3.69
N GLU A 146 4.84 -10.38 -4.95
CA GLU A 146 5.37 -9.08 -5.35
C GLU A 146 4.29 -7.98 -5.39
N LEU A 147 3.01 -8.36 -5.36
CA LEU A 147 1.89 -7.42 -5.33
C LEU A 147 1.45 -7.01 -3.91
N ILE A 148 2.20 -7.37 -2.91
CA ILE A 148 2.04 -6.77 -1.58
C ILE A 148 2.57 -5.33 -1.59
N SER A 149 1.93 -4.44 -0.83
CA SER A 149 2.48 -3.11 -0.67
C SER A 149 3.84 -3.15 0.06
N ILE A 150 4.74 -2.23 -0.28
CA ILE A 150 6.04 -2.09 0.40
C ILE A 150 5.85 -1.96 1.92
N ARG A 151 4.82 -1.24 2.36
CA ARG A 151 4.50 -1.14 3.79
C ARG A 151 4.11 -2.49 4.35
N GLY A 152 3.21 -3.22 3.70
CA GLY A 152 2.78 -4.55 4.12
C GLY A 152 3.96 -5.52 4.26
N ARG A 153 4.88 -5.50 3.31
CA ARG A 153 6.12 -6.30 3.35
C ARG A 153 6.96 -5.97 4.58
N ARG A 154 7.18 -4.68 4.87
CA ARG A 154 7.93 -4.24 6.06
C ARG A 154 7.26 -4.65 7.37
N MET A 155 5.91 -4.62 7.41
CA MET A 155 5.17 -5.09 8.59
C MET A 155 5.41 -6.58 8.82
N LEU A 156 5.37 -7.42 7.77
CA LEU A 156 5.69 -8.84 7.87
C LEU A 156 7.12 -9.10 8.36
N GLU A 157 8.09 -8.36 7.84
CA GLU A 157 9.50 -8.48 8.21
C GLU A 157 9.78 -8.16 9.69
N ASN A 158 8.94 -7.33 10.31
CA ASN A 158 9.09 -6.89 11.70
C ASN A 158 8.15 -7.59 12.70
N ALA A 159 7.19 -8.39 12.23
CA ALA A 159 6.17 -9.02 13.06
C ALA A 159 6.76 -10.04 14.06
N ASP A 160 6.21 -10.07 15.26
CA ASP A 160 6.43 -11.15 16.24
C ASP A 160 5.42 -12.29 16.07
N LEU A 161 4.21 -11.95 15.61
CA LEU A 161 3.16 -12.88 15.20
C LEU A 161 2.65 -12.50 13.81
N ILE A 162 2.62 -13.46 12.90
CA ILE A 162 1.90 -13.36 11.62
C ILE A 162 0.75 -14.35 11.66
N LEU A 163 -0.48 -13.84 11.72
CA LEU A 163 -1.70 -14.64 11.63
C LEU A 163 -2.33 -14.41 10.26
N TYR A 164 -2.29 -15.40 9.38
CA TYR A 164 -2.72 -15.27 8.00
C TYR A 164 -3.98 -16.07 7.66
N ALA A 165 -4.74 -15.63 6.65
CA ALA A 165 -6.05 -16.17 6.28
C ALA A 165 -5.96 -17.48 5.47
N GLY A 166 -5.30 -18.49 6.01
CA GLY A 166 -5.30 -19.87 5.48
C GLY A 166 -4.82 -19.99 4.02
N SER A 167 -5.57 -20.76 3.23
CA SER A 167 -5.25 -21.07 1.82
C SER A 167 -5.45 -19.91 0.84
N LEU A 168 -5.99 -18.78 1.31
CA LEU A 168 -6.23 -17.60 0.47
C LEU A 168 -5.02 -16.64 0.44
N VAL A 169 -3.98 -16.93 1.19
CA VAL A 169 -2.75 -16.14 1.25
C VAL A 169 -1.55 -17.04 0.93
N PRO A 170 -0.71 -16.67 -0.04
CA PRO A 170 0.49 -17.43 -0.36
C PRO A 170 1.45 -17.54 0.83
N LYS A 171 1.90 -18.74 1.14
CA LYS A 171 2.86 -18.97 2.22
C LYS A 171 4.19 -18.26 1.99
N GLU A 172 4.55 -18.04 0.74
CA GLU A 172 5.75 -17.34 0.31
C GLU A 172 5.85 -15.93 0.94
N LEU A 173 4.72 -15.27 1.16
CA LEU A 173 4.70 -13.98 1.88
C LEU A 173 5.22 -14.06 3.31
N THR A 174 5.12 -15.21 3.95
CA THR A 174 5.60 -15.39 5.34
C THR A 174 7.10 -15.68 5.43
N LEU A 175 7.77 -15.97 4.30
CA LEU A 175 9.21 -16.29 4.28
C LEU A 175 10.10 -15.09 4.62
N CYS A 176 9.57 -13.87 4.50
CA CYS A 176 10.30 -12.66 4.89
C CYS A 176 10.28 -12.35 6.39
N ALA A 177 9.57 -13.16 7.18
CA ALA A 177 9.46 -12.94 8.62
C ALA A 177 10.82 -13.00 9.31
N LYS A 178 11.02 -12.15 10.33
CA LYS A 178 12.25 -12.17 11.13
C LYS A 178 12.41 -13.49 11.89
N LYS A 179 13.63 -13.84 12.22
CA LYS A 179 13.93 -15.03 13.04
C LYS A 179 13.21 -14.94 14.40
N GLY A 180 12.52 -16.00 14.78
CA GLY A 180 11.76 -16.08 16.03
C GLY A 180 10.32 -15.60 15.95
N SER A 181 9.84 -15.14 14.79
CA SER A 181 8.42 -14.86 14.56
C SER A 181 7.58 -16.13 14.68
N THR A 182 6.40 -15.99 15.26
CA THR A 182 5.36 -17.03 15.23
C THR A 182 4.52 -16.84 13.97
N ILE A 183 4.44 -17.86 13.12
CA ILE A 183 3.63 -17.85 11.90
C ILE A 183 2.51 -18.86 12.08
N ARG A 184 1.24 -18.41 11.97
CA ARG A 184 0.06 -19.25 12.21
C ARG A 184 -1.02 -19.00 11.15
N SER A 185 -1.54 -20.08 10.58
CA SER A 185 -2.77 -20.04 9.78
C SER A 185 -3.99 -19.90 10.69
N SER A 186 -4.99 -19.13 10.26
CA SER A 186 -6.27 -19.03 10.95
C SER A 186 -7.35 -19.93 10.33
N ALA A 187 -7.01 -20.80 9.38
CA ALA A 187 -7.98 -21.63 8.68
C ALA A 187 -8.69 -22.66 9.58
N ASP A 188 -8.03 -23.08 10.65
CA ASP A 188 -8.50 -24.05 11.63
C ASP A 188 -8.92 -23.39 12.96
N MET A 189 -9.05 -22.07 13.00
CA MET A 189 -9.36 -21.30 14.20
C MET A 189 -10.72 -20.61 14.06
N ASN A 190 -11.54 -20.69 15.08
CA ASN A 190 -12.70 -19.84 15.23
C ASN A 190 -12.29 -18.41 15.64
N LEU A 191 -13.25 -17.49 15.75
CA LEU A 191 -12.96 -16.08 16.01
C LEU A 191 -12.38 -15.86 17.41
N GLU A 192 -12.91 -16.56 18.42
CA GLU A 192 -12.46 -16.48 19.80
C GLU A 192 -11.01 -16.97 19.96
N GLU A 193 -10.64 -18.04 19.28
CA GLU A 193 -9.29 -18.57 19.28
C GLU A 193 -8.29 -17.61 18.62
N GLN A 194 -8.69 -16.94 17.51
CA GLN A 194 -7.91 -15.90 16.87
C GLN A 194 -7.69 -14.72 17.82
N PHE A 195 -8.75 -14.26 18.49
CA PHE A 195 -8.65 -13.16 19.47
C PHE A 195 -7.79 -13.51 20.66
N ALA A 196 -7.93 -14.72 21.22
CA ALA A 196 -7.12 -15.18 22.32
C ALA A 196 -5.63 -15.22 21.96
N LEU A 197 -5.30 -15.67 20.73
CA LEU A 197 -3.94 -15.69 20.24
C LEU A 197 -3.39 -14.26 20.08
N ILE A 198 -4.12 -13.38 19.40
CA ILE A 198 -3.72 -11.98 19.21
C ILE A 198 -3.51 -11.31 20.56
N LYS A 199 -4.49 -11.43 21.48
CA LYS A 199 -4.42 -10.83 22.81
C LYS A 199 -3.22 -11.31 23.60
N LYS A 200 -2.89 -12.60 23.56
CA LYS A 200 -1.71 -13.18 24.22
C LYS A 200 -0.40 -12.52 23.77
N PHE A 201 -0.26 -12.15 22.51
CA PHE A 201 0.90 -11.46 21.99
C PHE A 201 0.84 -9.96 22.30
N TYR A 202 -0.34 -9.35 22.17
CA TYR A 202 -0.56 -7.94 22.43
C TYR A 202 -0.23 -7.56 23.88
N ASP A 203 -0.71 -8.34 24.86
CA ASP A 203 -0.46 -8.11 26.30
C ASP A 203 1.03 -8.25 26.66
N LYS A 204 1.84 -8.84 25.78
CA LYS A 204 3.31 -8.93 25.92
C LYS A 204 4.05 -7.81 25.19
N GLY A 205 3.36 -6.78 24.71
CA GLY A 205 3.96 -5.69 23.96
C GLY A 205 4.49 -6.08 22.58
N LYS A 206 3.92 -7.12 21.95
CA LYS A 206 4.41 -7.66 20.68
C LYS A 206 3.76 -7.01 19.47
N PHE A 207 4.48 -7.00 18.34
CA PHE A 207 3.98 -6.53 17.06
C PHE A 207 3.31 -7.69 16.30
N ILE A 208 2.03 -7.53 15.99
CA ILE A 208 1.19 -8.54 15.39
C ILE A 208 0.78 -8.10 13.99
N VAL A 209 0.93 -8.98 13.01
CA VAL A 209 0.36 -8.79 11.67
C VAL A 209 -0.79 -9.77 11.47
N ARG A 210 -1.98 -9.21 11.19
CA ARG A 210 -3.13 -9.95 10.69
C ARG A 210 -3.17 -9.83 9.17
N LEU A 211 -2.76 -10.87 8.45
CA LEU A 211 -2.61 -10.87 7.00
C LEU A 211 -3.86 -11.43 6.32
N HIS A 212 -4.53 -10.59 5.53
CA HIS A 212 -5.73 -10.90 4.77
C HIS A 212 -5.46 -10.98 3.27
N THR A 213 -6.21 -11.80 2.54
CA THR A 213 -6.15 -11.84 1.08
C THR A 213 -6.65 -10.53 0.46
N GLY A 214 -6.11 -10.14 -0.67
CA GLY A 214 -6.52 -8.92 -1.38
C GLY A 214 -6.33 -7.65 -0.55
N ASP A 215 -7.42 -6.91 -0.39
CA ASP A 215 -7.54 -5.77 0.52
C ASP A 215 -8.43 -6.13 1.72
N PRO A 216 -8.03 -5.87 2.97
CA PRO A 216 -8.79 -6.22 4.16
C PRO A 216 -10.18 -5.59 4.22
N CYS A 217 -10.34 -4.38 3.65
CA CYS A 217 -11.58 -3.61 3.69
C CYS A 217 -12.60 -4.06 2.62
N ILE A 218 -12.20 -4.97 1.71
CA ILE A 218 -13.09 -5.49 0.66
C ILE A 218 -13.36 -6.97 0.92
N TYR A 219 -14.51 -7.27 1.53
CA TYR A 219 -14.94 -8.62 1.93
C TYR A 219 -13.96 -9.38 2.84
N GLY A 220 -13.10 -8.63 3.57
CA GLY A 220 -12.08 -9.21 4.46
C GLY A 220 -12.60 -9.69 5.82
N ALA A 221 -13.88 -9.47 6.16
CA ALA A 221 -14.49 -9.83 7.45
C ALA A 221 -13.67 -9.33 8.66
N ILE A 222 -13.21 -8.05 8.59
CA ILE A 222 -12.41 -7.44 9.66
C ILE A 222 -13.23 -6.65 10.68
N GLN A 223 -14.53 -6.46 10.45
CA GLN A 223 -15.37 -5.61 11.30
C GLN A 223 -15.45 -6.14 12.73
N GLU A 224 -15.66 -7.45 12.90
CA GLU A 224 -15.70 -8.06 14.23
C GLU A 224 -14.33 -8.01 14.92
N GLN A 225 -13.25 -8.13 14.15
CA GLN A 225 -11.89 -8.02 14.67
C GLN A 225 -11.62 -6.60 15.21
N MET A 226 -11.96 -5.57 14.43
CA MET A 226 -11.84 -4.18 14.85
C MET A 226 -12.70 -3.88 16.09
N ALA A 227 -13.94 -4.33 16.12
CA ALA A 227 -14.82 -4.16 17.27
C ALA A 227 -14.26 -4.83 18.55
N PHE A 228 -13.56 -5.97 18.39
CA PHE A 228 -12.86 -6.59 19.51
C PHE A 228 -11.66 -5.73 19.96
N PHE A 229 -10.84 -5.24 19.04
CA PHE A 229 -9.69 -4.40 19.36
C PHE A 229 -10.12 -3.10 20.06
N ASP A 230 -11.16 -2.44 19.56
CA ASP A 230 -11.75 -1.25 20.16
C ASP A 230 -12.25 -1.50 21.59
N ARG A 231 -12.97 -2.62 21.81
CA ARG A 231 -13.51 -3.02 23.12
C ARG A 231 -12.40 -3.18 24.17
N TYR A 232 -11.24 -3.69 23.77
CA TYR A 232 -10.12 -3.92 24.68
C TYR A 232 -9.06 -2.81 24.65
N GLY A 233 -9.34 -1.69 23.97
CA GLY A 233 -8.42 -0.55 23.83
C GLY A 233 -7.09 -0.92 23.16
N MET A 234 -7.12 -1.90 22.24
CA MET A 234 -5.94 -2.37 21.55
C MET A 234 -5.60 -1.45 20.38
N SER A 235 -4.33 -1.05 20.27
CA SER A 235 -3.86 -0.24 19.14
C SER A 235 -3.77 -1.07 17.87
N TYR A 236 -4.41 -0.60 16.79
CA TYR A 236 -4.33 -1.23 15.48
C TYR A 236 -4.34 -0.22 14.35
N HIS A 237 -3.85 -0.65 13.20
CA HIS A 237 -3.88 0.11 11.94
C HIS A 237 -4.14 -0.84 10.76
N ILE A 238 -4.62 -0.29 9.63
CA ILE A 238 -4.87 -1.05 8.40
C ILE A 238 -3.91 -0.58 7.31
N THR A 239 -3.13 -1.53 6.78
CA THR A 239 -2.35 -1.33 5.56
C THR A 239 -3.12 -1.92 4.38
N PRO A 240 -3.60 -1.09 3.43
CA PRO A 240 -4.37 -1.57 2.29
C PRO A 240 -3.56 -2.49 1.38
N GLY A 241 -4.28 -3.35 0.65
CA GLY A 241 -3.73 -4.25 -0.35
C GLY A 241 -4.37 -4.05 -1.73
N ILE A 242 -3.87 -4.80 -2.72
CA ILE A 242 -4.44 -4.85 -4.06
C ILE A 242 -5.54 -5.91 -4.06
N SER A 243 -6.79 -5.48 -4.30
CA SER A 243 -7.92 -6.40 -4.38
C SER A 243 -7.94 -7.14 -5.72
N SER A 244 -8.62 -8.30 -5.75
CA SER A 244 -8.74 -9.13 -6.95
C SER A 244 -9.43 -8.42 -8.12
N PHE A 245 -10.30 -7.43 -7.90
CA PHE A 245 -10.90 -6.69 -9.01
C PHE A 245 -9.88 -5.85 -9.77
N GLN A 246 -8.89 -5.27 -9.09
CA GLN A 246 -7.80 -4.53 -9.71
C GLN A 246 -6.88 -5.48 -10.48
N ALA A 247 -6.59 -6.65 -9.93
CA ALA A 247 -5.85 -7.70 -10.61
C ALA A 247 -6.60 -8.21 -11.85
N ALA A 248 -7.93 -8.35 -11.77
CA ALA A 248 -8.76 -8.72 -12.91
C ALA A 248 -8.68 -7.67 -14.03
N ALA A 249 -8.78 -6.39 -13.71
CA ALA A 249 -8.65 -5.32 -14.69
C ALA A 249 -7.29 -5.40 -15.43
N ALA A 250 -6.19 -5.60 -14.69
CA ALA A 250 -4.86 -5.76 -15.24
C ALA A 250 -4.74 -7.02 -16.13
N ALA A 251 -5.18 -8.18 -15.64
CA ALA A 251 -5.11 -9.45 -16.36
C ALA A 251 -6.00 -9.47 -17.62
N LEU A 252 -7.17 -8.83 -17.56
CA LEU A 252 -8.04 -8.62 -18.70
C LEU A 252 -7.53 -7.53 -19.65
N ARG A 253 -6.51 -6.76 -19.23
CA ARG A 253 -6.00 -5.58 -19.96
C ARG A 253 -7.13 -4.59 -20.25
N SER A 254 -7.99 -4.35 -19.27
CA SER A 254 -9.19 -3.53 -19.39
C SER A 254 -9.19 -2.43 -18.35
N GLN A 255 -9.55 -1.23 -18.78
CA GLN A 255 -10.02 -0.19 -17.88
C GLN A 255 -11.51 -0.40 -17.66
N PHE A 256 -11.94 -0.58 -16.41
CA PHE A 256 -13.34 -0.91 -16.08
C PHE A 256 -14.32 0.26 -16.20
N THR A 257 -13.85 1.35 -16.78
CA THR A 257 -14.68 2.50 -17.15
C THR A 257 -14.47 2.84 -18.61
N ILE A 258 -15.54 3.25 -19.30
CA ILE A 258 -15.51 3.69 -20.70
C ILE A 258 -16.05 5.12 -20.73
N PRO A 259 -15.30 6.11 -21.20
CA PRO A 259 -15.81 7.47 -21.34
C PRO A 259 -17.15 7.49 -22.08
N GLU A 260 -18.10 8.26 -21.56
CA GLU A 260 -19.46 8.46 -22.09
C GLU A 260 -20.38 7.22 -22.11
N LYS A 261 -19.88 6.02 -21.78
CA LYS A 261 -20.65 4.77 -21.81
C LYS A 261 -20.82 4.13 -20.44
N VAL A 262 -19.72 3.87 -19.74
CA VAL A 262 -19.72 3.22 -18.42
C VAL A 262 -18.74 3.94 -17.50
N GLN A 263 -19.24 4.59 -16.46
CA GLN A 263 -18.41 5.36 -15.51
C GLN A 263 -18.41 4.77 -14.10
N THR A 264 -19.21 3.72 -13.87
CA THR A 264 -19.39 3.12 -12.56
C THR A 264 -18.84 1.68 -12.52
N ILE A 265 -18.15 1.36 -11.44
CA ILE A 265 -17.70 -0.01 -11.12
C ILE A 265 -18.44 -0.42 -9.86
N ILE A 266 -19.21 -1.49 -9.93
CA ILE A 266 -19.93 -2.06 -8.79
C ILE A 266 -19.14 -3.25 -8.26
N LEU A 267 -18.71 -3.15 -7.00
CA LEU A 267 -18.13 -4.25 -6.24
C LEU A 267 -19.23 -4.87 -5.39
N THR A 268 -19.63 -6.10 -5.68
CA THR A 268 -20.74 -6.75 -5.02
C THR A 268 -20.54 -8.27 -4.91
N ARG A 269 -21.52 -8.95 -4.36
CA ARG A 269 -21.63 -10.42 -4.36
C ARG A 269 -23.07 -10.84 -4.67
N GLY A 270 -23.28 -12.07 -5.06
CA GLY A 270 -24.62 -12.65 -5.13
C GLY A 270 -25.15 -13.10 -3.76
N GLU A 271 -26.43 -13.33 -3.66
CA GLU A 271 -27.06 -13.90 -2.48
C GLU A 271 -26.77 -15.40 -2.41
N GLY A 272 -25.85 -15.76 -1.54
CA GLY A 272 -25.46 -17.14 -1.29
C GLY A 272 -25.98 -17.65 0.07
N ARG A 273 -25.07 -18.18 0.89
CA ARG A 273 -25.41 -18.65 2.25
C ARG A 273 -25.79 -17.51 3.21
N THR A 274 -25.35 -16.30 2.92
CA THR A 274 -25.69 -15.10 3.69
C THR A 274 -26.58 -14.21 2.85
N PRO A 275 -27.66 -13.65 3.43
CA PRO A 275 -28.60 -12.82 2.69
C PRO A 275 -27.96 -11.56 2.16
N MET A 276 -28.54 -11.00 1.10
CA MET A 276 -28.24 -9.67 0.59
C MET A 276 -29.34 -8.67 1.01
N PRO A 277 -28.99 -7.43 1.32
CA PRO A 277 -30.00 -6.40 1.49
C PRO A 277 -30.88 -6.30 0.25
N GLU A 278 -32.19 -6.13 0.44
CA GLU A 278 -33.14 -6.09 -0.68
C GLU A 278 -32.78 -5.07 -1.76
N LYS A 279 -32.22 -3.93 -1.35
CA LYS A 279 -31.82 -2.86 -2.28
C LYS A 279 -30.56 -3.18 -3.08
N GLU A 280 -29.77 -4.16 -2.65
CA GLU A 280 -28.48 -4.52 -3.24
C GLU A 280 -28.49 -5.87 -3.94
N GLN A 281 -29.67 -6.45 -4.18
CA GLN A 281 -29.81 -7.67 -4.96
C GLN A 281 -29.32 -7.44 -6.40
N LEU A 282 -28.72 -8.46 -7.01
CA LEU A 282 -28.02 -8.31 -8.30
C LEU A 282 -28.94 -7.79 -9.40
N HIS A 283 -30.19 -8.25 -9.47
CA HIS A 283 -31.15 -7.76 -10.48
C HIS A 283 -31.40 -6.25 -10.35
N LYS A 284 -31.40 -5.67 -9.14
CA LYS A 284 -31.55 -4.23 -8.93
C LYS A 284 -30.30 -3.45 -9.33
N LEU A 285 -29.13 -3.95 -8.95
CA LEU A 285 -27.85 -3.33 -9.33
C LEU A 285 -27.61 -3.43 -10.84
N ALA A 286 -28.09 -4.49 -11.48
CA ALA A 286 -27.97 -4.72 -12.92
C ALA A 286 -28.67 -3.66 -13.77
N ALA A 287 -29.68 -2.97 -13.24
CA ALA A 287 -30.40 -1.90 -13.97
C ALA A 287 -29.50 -0.78 -14.47
N SER A 288 -28.36 -0.55 -13.84
CA SER A 288 -27.38 0.47 -14.26
C SER A 288 -26.51 0.02 -15.44
N GLN A 289 -26.46 -1.27 -15.78
CA GLN A 289 -25.57 -1.87 -16.78
C GLN A 289 -24.09 -1.44 -16.63
N SER A 290 -23.68 -1.19 -15.39
CA SER A 290 -22.31 -0.80 -15.01
C SER A 290 -21.34 -1.96 -15.15
N THR A 291 -20.04 -1.73 -15.08
CA THR A 291 -19.08 -2.83 -14.90
C THR A 291 -19.26 -3.42 -13.50
N MET A 292 -19.56 -4.72 -13.41
CA MET A 292 -19.74 -5.41 -12.13
C MET A 292 -18.60 -6.38 -11.87
N CYS A 293 -18.03 -6.33 -10.65
CA CYS A 293 -17.08 -7.29 -10.12
C CYS A 293 -17.76 -8.04 -8.97
N ILE A 294 -18.11 -9.30 -9.20
CA ILE A 294 -18.97 -10.10 -8.33
C ILE A 294 -18.11 -11.11 -7.59
N PHE A 295 -17.92 -10.86 -6.30
CA PHE A 295 -17.11 -11.66 -5.39
C PHE A 295 -17.91 -12.85 -4.85
N LEU A 296 -17.22 -13.90 -4.38
CA LEU A 296 -17.80 -15.02 -3.59
C LEU A 296 -19.00 -15.72 -4.24
N SER A 297 -19.17 -15.63 -5.55
CA SER A 297 -20.42 -16.01 -6.24
C SER A 297 -20.26 -17.09 -7.30
N ALA A 298 -19.06 -17.66 -7.48
CA ALA A 298 -18.87 -18.72 -8.48
C ALA A 298 -19.78 -19.94 -8.24
N GLY A 299 -20.01 -20.32 -6.99
CA GLY A 299 -20.89 -21.46 -6.65
C GLY A 299 -22.37 -21.23 -6.95
N ILE A 300 -22.77 -20.01 -7.28
CA ILE A 300 -24.16 -19.63 -7.62
C ILE A 300 -24.21 -18.91 -8.98
N ALA A 301 -23.30 -19.24 -9.88
CA ALA A 301 -23.16 -18.55 -11.18
C ALA A 301 -24.45 -18.59 -12.03
N GLY A 302 -25.23 -19.65 -11.96
CA GLY A 302 -26.52 -19.74 -12.63
C GLY A 302 -27.56 -18.74 -12.11
N GLN A 303 -27.62 -18.52 -10.79
CA GLN A 303 -28.48 -17.50 -10.21
C GLN A 303 -27.95 -16.09 -10.59
N VAL A 304 -26.64 -15.86 -10.51
CA VAL A 304 -26.01 -14.60 -10.95
C VAL A 304 -26.38 -14.29 -12.39
N GLN A 305 -26.20 -15.26 -13.30
CA GLN A 305 -26.57 -15.12 -14.71
C GLN A 305 -28.03 -14.74 -14.88
N LYS A 306 -28.95 -15.46 -14.21
CA LYS A 306 -30.39 -15.21 -14.30
C LYS A 306 -30.75 -13.77 -13.86
N GLU A 307 -30.24 -13.32 -12.72
CA GLU A 307 -30.56 -12.01 -12.19
C GLU A 307 -29.97 -10.89 -13.08
N LEU A 308 -28.78 -11.09 -13.63
CA LEU A 308 -28.17 -10.09 -14.51
C LEU A 308 -28.88 -9.98 -15.87
N LEU A 309 -29.36 -11.10 -16.42
CA LEU A 309 -30.11 -11.12 -17.69
C LEU A 309 -31.44 -10.36 -17.64
N GLU A 310 -31.92 -9.96 -16.46
CA GLU A 310 -33.10 -9.09 -16.37
C GLU A 310 -32.82 -7.69 -16.96
N HIS A 311 -31.57 -7.25 -16.99
CA HIS A 311 -31.21 -5.91 -17.47
C HIS A 311 -30.05 -5.87 -18.47
N TYR A 312 -29.07 -6.76 -18.34
CA TYR A 312 -27.97 -6.83 -19.30
C TYR A 312 -28.35 -7.64 -20.54
N PRO A 313 -27.93 -7.22 -21.73
CA PRO A 313 -28.03 -8.04 -22.94
C PRO A 313 -27.35 -9.40 -22.75
N PRO A 314 -27.93 -10.50 -23.34
CA PRO A 314 -27.32 -11.83 -23.28
C PRO A 314 -25.88 -11.89 -23.83
N THR A 315 -25.56 -10.99 -24.74
CA THR A 315 -24.24 -10.84 -25.40
C THR A 315 -23.25 -9.98 -24.61
N THR A 316 -23.64 -9.49 -23.43
CA THR A 316 -22.74 -8.68 -22.58
C THR A 316 -21.48 -9.48 -22.24
N PRO A 317 -20.28 -8.92 -22.45
CA PRO A 317 -19.01 -9.60 -22.13
C PRO A 317 -18.92 -9.98 -20.66
N VAL A 318 -18.44 -11.19 -20.39
CA VAL A 318 -18.13 -11.69 -19.06
C VAL A 318 -16.72 -12.29 -18.99
N ALA A 319 -16.16 -12.29 -17.80
CA ALA A 319 -14.94 -13.03 -17.52
C ALA A 319 -15.03 -13.70 -16.14
N ALA A 320 -14.75 -15.00 -16.10
CA ALA A 320 -14.55 -15.76 -14.87
C ALA A 320 -13.04 -15.87 -14.60
N CYS A 321 -12.56 -15.12 -13.60
CA CYS A 321 -11.16 -14.98 -13.28
C CYS A 321 -10.81 -15.82 -12.04
N TYR A 322 -10.16 -16.97 -12.26
CA TYR A 322 -9.79 -17.90 -11.20
C TYR A 322 -8.36 -17.70 -10.78
N LYS A 323 -8.13 -17.59 -9.46
CA LYS A 323 -6.82 -17.47 -8.82
C LYS A 323 -5.91 -16.42 -9.49
N LEU A 324 -6.44 -15.22 -9.67
CA LEU A 324 -5.71 -14.10 -10.25
C LEU A 324 -4.34 -13.91 -9.60
N THR A 325 -3.32 -13.81 -10.43
CA THR A 325 -1.90 -13.64 -10.09
C THR A 325 -1.21 -14.85 -9.42
N TRP A 326 -1.95 -15.94 -9.16
CA TRP A 326 -1.35 -17.19 -8.72
C TRP A 326 -0.72 -17.94 -9.89
N LYS A 327 0.17 -18.90 -9.60
CA LYS A 327 0.83 -19.75 -10.64
C LYS A 327 -0.17 -20.55 -11.49
N ASP A 328 -1.31 -20.86 -10.94
CA ASP A 328 -2.40 -21.59 -11.59
C ASP A 328 -3.59 -20.69 -11.99
N GLU A 329 -3.30 -19.40 -12.25
CA GLU A 329 -4.27 -18.45 -12.79
C GLU A 329 -4.93 -18.98 -14.06
N ARG A 330 -6.24 -18.81 -14.14
CA ARG A 330 -7.04 -19.12 -15.34
C ARG A 330 -8.11 -18.06 -15.54
N ILE A 331 -8.29 -17.63 -16.78
CA ILE A 331 -9.27 -16.61 -17.15
C ILE A 331 -10.10 -17.15 -18.31
N TYR A 332 -11.40 -17.21 -18.12
CA TYR A 332 -12.35 -17.65 -19.13
C TYR A 332 -13.26 -16.48 -19.49
N ARG A 333 -13.29 -16.15 -20.79
CA ARG A 333 -14.12 -15.08 -21.35
C ARG A 333 -15.29 -15.68 -22.11
N GLY A 334 -16.40 -14.95 -22.18
CA GLY A 334 -17.57 -15.32 -22.94
C GLY A 334 -18.65 -14.26 -22.87
N GLU A 335 -19.86 -14.66 -23.15
CA GLU A 335 -21.04 -13.83 -23.07
C GLU A 335 -21.85 -14.16 -21.79
N LEU A 336 -22.66 -13.22 -21.33
CA LEU A 336 -23.42 -13.37 -20.09
C LEU A 336 -24.35 -14.60 -20.13
N LYS A 337 -24.93 -14.90 -21.28
CA LYS A 337 -25.79 -16.10 -21.45
C LYS A 337 -25.08 -17.41 -21.18
N ASP A 338 -23.75 -17.45 -21.26
CA ASP A 338 -22.92 -18.65 -21.11
C ASP A 338 -22.20 -18.71 -19.73
N LEU A 339 -22.39 -17.72 -18.85
CA LEU A 339 -21.64 -17.58 -17.60
C LEU A 339 -21.71 -18.83 -16.72
N GLU A 340 -22.89 -19.40 -16.53
CA GLU A 340 -23.09 -20.63 -15.73
C GLU A 340 -22.32 -21.80 -16.32
N GLN A 341 -22.40 -21.97 -17.64
CA GLN A 341 -21.71 -23.04 -18.36
C GLN A 341 -20.19 -22.88 -18.22
N ILE A 342 -19.67 -21.67 -18.42
CA ILE A 342 -18.24 -21.37 -18.26
C ILE A 342 -17.74 -21.78 -16.86
N VAL A 343 -18.48 -21.44 -15.82
CA VAL A 343 -18.09 -21.75 -14.44
C VAL A 343 -18.15 -23.26 -14.17
N LYS A 344 -19.19 -23.95 -14.64
CA LYS A 344 -19.41 -25.41 -14.43
C LYS A 344 -18.39 -26.26 -15.18
N GLU A 345 -18.20 -26.01 -16.47
CA GLU A 345 -17.31 -26.81 -17.32
C GLU A 345 -15.84 -26.70 -16.88
N ASN A 346 -15.46 -25.56 -16.33
CA ASN A 346 -14.09 -25.31 -15.86
C ASN A 346 -13.90 -25.59 -14.37
N ASN A 347 -14.93 -26.11 -13.69
CA ASN A 347 -14.89 -26.42 -12.26
C ASN A 347 -14.41 -25.25 -11.40
N LEU A 348 -14.89 -24.03 -11.71
CA LEU A 348 -14.48 -22.83 -10.99
C LEU A 348 -15.22 -22.75 -9.65
N THR A 349 -14.46 -22.60 -8.58
CA THR A 349 -14.98 -22.63 -7.22
C THR A 349 -14.50 -21.43 -6.41
N LEU A 350 -13.96 -21.65 -5.21
CA LEU A 350 -13.35 -20.61 -4.37
C LEU A 350 -12.27 -19.85 -5.14
N THR A 351 -12.04 -18.59 -4.76
CA THR A 351 -11.03 -17.70 -5.40
C THR A 351 -11.33 -17.35 -6.87
N THR A 352 -12.60 -17.39 -7.27
CA THR A 352 -13.05 -16.92 -8.58
C THR A 352 -13.77 -15.58 -8.46
N LEU A 353 -13.34 -14.59 -9.23
CA LEU A 353 -14.03 -13.31 -9.42
C LEU A 353 -14.79 -13.37 -10.76
N LEU A 354 -16.08 -13.04 -10.74
CA LEU A 354 -16.86 -12.86 -11.95
C LEU A 354 -16.88 -11.37 -12.31
N VAL A 355 -16.52 -11.06 -13.54
CA VAL A 355 -16.55 -9.67 -14.07
C VAL A 355 -17.56 -9.63 -15.22
N VAL A 356 -18.44 -8.65 -15.21
CA VAL A 356 -19.50 -8.46 -16.20
C VAL A 356 -19.55 -7.02 -16.68
N GLY A 357 -19.67 -6.80 -17.97
CA GLY A 357 -19.87 -5.50 -18.54
C GLY A 357 -19.05 -5.21 -19.80
N ASP A 358 -19.50 -4.22 -20.55
CA ASP A 358 -18.91 -3.80 -21.83
C ASP A 358 -17.44 -3.39 -21.74
N ALA A 359 -16.96 -3.00 -20.56
CA ALA A 359 -15.58 -2.56 -20.37
C ALA A 359 -14.55 -3.68 -20.58
N ILE A 360 -14.95 -4.97 -20.46
CA ILE A 360 -14.03 -6.12 -20.55
C ILE A 360 -13.31 -6.15 -21.90
N ASP A 361 -13.99 -5.92 -22.99
CA ASP A 361 -13.45 -6.04 -24.35
C ASP A 361 -13.39 -4.70 -25.11
N ASN A 362 -13.70 -3.58 -24.45
CA ASN A 362 -13.66 -2.28 -25.11
C ASN A 362 -12.22 -1.77 -25.32
N ARG A 363 -11.96 -1.30 -26.53
CA ARG A 363 -10.71 -0.65 -26.94
C ARG A 363 -10.93 0.69 -27.62
N THR A 364 -12.20 1.12 -27.77
CA THR A 364 -12.59 2.28 -28.59
C THR A 364 -12.90 3.54 -27.78
N GLY A 365 -13.05 3.41 -26.45
CA GLY A 365 -13.32 4.57 -25.58
C GLY A 365 -12.12 5.51 -25.53
N VAL A 366 -12.31 6.75 -25.96
CA VAL A 366 -11.29 7.80 -25.93
C VAL A 366 -11.64 8.81 -24.85
N SER A 367 -10.72 9.04 -23.93
CA SER A 367 -10.89 10.08 -22.91
C SER A 367 -10.70 11.46 -23.52
N ARG A 368 -11.66 12.36 -23.30
CA ARG A 368 -11.53 13.79 -23.69
C ARG A 368 -10.36 14.48 -23.00
N LEU A 369 -9.84 13.90 -21.91
CA LEU A 369 -8.66 14.42 -21.21
C LEU A 369 -7.44 14.62 -22.12
N TYR A 370 -7.32 13.78 -23.17
CA TYR A 370 -6.23 13.83 -24.15
C TYR A 370 -6.58 14.57 -25.43
N ALA A 371 -7.81 15.08 -25.59
CA ALA A 371 -8.21 15.88 -26.72
C ALA A 371 -7.40 17.20 -26.78
N GLU A 372 -7.13 17.70 -27.99
CA GLU A 372 -6.33 18.91 -28.17
C GLU A 372 -6.97 20.14 -27.51
N GLU A 373 -8.32 20.20 -27.50
CA GLU A 373 -9.08 21.29 -26.91
C GLU A 373 -9.14 21.21 -25.37
N PHE A 374 -8.77 20.07 -24.75
CA PHE A 374 -8.86 19.91 -23.31
C PHE A 374 -7.71 20.63 -22.62
N LYS A 375 -8.05 21.74 -21.97
CA LYS A 375 -7.10 22.53 -21.17
C LYS A 375 -7.19 22.13 -19.70
N HIS A 376 -6.05 22.07 -19.02
CA HIS A 376 -5.94 21.86 -17.60
C HIS A 376 -4.73 22.59 -17.03
N LEU A 377 -4.52 22.52 -15.73
CA LEU A 377 -3.51 23.31 -15.01
C LEU A 377 -2.09 23.28 -15.64
N TYR A 378 -1.72 22.16 -16.26
CA TYR A 378 -0.40 21.92 -16.87
C TYR A 378 -0.41 21.92 -18.40
N ARG A 379 -1.57 22.01 -19.03
CA ARG A 379 -1.75 22.03 -20.50
C ARG A 379 -2.65 23.20 -20.86
N ARG A 380 -2.01 24.32 -21.26
CA ARG A 380 -2.67 25.59 -21.64
C ARG A 380 -3.03 25.63 -23.11
#